data_c8807800581dbe3259b7aa7a7869d6e1
#
_entry.id   c8807800581dbe3259b7aa7a7869d6e1
#
_cell.length_a   1.000
_cell.length_b   1.000
_cell.length_c   1.000
_cell.angle_alpha   90.00
_cell.angle_beta   90.00
_cell.angle_gamma   90.00
#
_symmetry.space_group_name_H-M   'P 1'
#
loop_
_entity.id
_entity.type
_entity.pdbx_description
1 polymer ?
#
loop_
_entity_poly.entity_id
_entity_poly.type
_entity_poly.pdbx_seq_one_letter_code
_entity_poly.pdbx_strand_id
1 'polypeptide(L)'
;MRLKVGLLLLLGLTLAASLNLLYQSGKAYPDFLKTDPVTIHERRINQIKGALPGTAAVGYVTAVDNEKIFYYERSLFNVEFLAQYILTQYTLAPVIVYNSPDYPLVVGNYIDGSPDPGFLKRKALIPVRDFGDGLILYQKEPKP
;
A
#
# COMPACT_ATOMS: atom_id res chain seq x y z
N MET A 1 2.06 -2.43 -59.33
CA MET A 1 1.77 -3.70 -58.62
C MET A 1 2.74 -3.95 -57.47
N ARG A 2 4.05 -3.81 -57.64
CA ARG A 2 5.08 -4.04 -56.60
C ARG A 2 4.91 -3.19 -55.33
N LEU A 3 4.51 -1.92 -55.44
CA LEU A 3 4.33 -1.01 -54.31
C LEU A 3 3.19 -1.46 -53.38
N LYS A 4 2.07 -1.94 -53.92
CA LYS A 4 0.93 -2.43 -53.16
C LYS A 4 1.27 -3.72 -52.39
N VAL A 5 2.07 -4.59 -52.98
CA VAL A 5 2.53 -5.82 -52.33
C VAL A 5 3.49 -5.50 -51.17
N GLY A 6 4.41 -4.55 -51.38
CA GLY A 6 5.31 -4.10 -50.32
C GLY A 6 4.57 -3.47 -49.13
N LEU A 7 3.55 -2.65 -49.38
CA LEU A 7 2.72 -2.04 -48.35
C LEU A 7 1.95 -3.10 -47.53
N LEU A 8 1.36 -4.09 -48.19
CA LEU A 8 0.64 -5.18 -47.53
C LEU A 8 1.56 -6.06 -46.66
N LEU A 9 2.76 -6.34 -47.14
CA LEU A 9 3.77 -7.07 -46.36
C LEU A 9 4.19 -6.27 -45.12
N LEU A 10 4.39 -4.97 -45.23
CA LEU A 10 4.77 -4.11 -44.12
C LEU A 10 3.67 -4.03 -43.10
N LEU A 11 2.41 -3.86 -43.52
CA LEU A 11 1.24 -3.89 -42.61
C LEU A 11 1.08 -5.24 -41.92
N GLY A 12 1.27 -6.35 -42.61
CA GLY A 12 1.21 -7.69 -42.04
C GLY A 12 2.28 -7.94 -40.99
N LEU A 13 3.52 -7.50 -41.28
CA LEU A 13 4.63 -7.64 -40.33
C LEU A 13 4.43 -6.77 -39.08
N THR A 14 3.97 -5.53 -39.21
CA THR A 14 3.71 -4.66 -38.07
C THR A 14 2.56 -5.19 -37.21
N LEU A 15 1.50 -5.71 -37.81
CA LEU A 15 0.39 -6.33 -37.09
C LEU A 15 0.85 -7.58 -36.35
N ALA A 16 1.60 -8.44 -36.98
CA ALA A 16 2.15 -9.66 -36.38
C ALA A 16 3.09 -9.33 -35.18
N ALA A 17 3.96 -8.32 -35.33
CA ALA A 17 4.83 -7.85 -34.28
C ALA A 17 4.03 -7.28 -33.08
N SER A 18 2.99 -6.48 -33.34
CA SER A 18 2.13 -5.91 -32.30
C SER A 18 1.35 -6.98 -31.54
N LEU A 19 0.81 -7.97 -32.24
CA LEU A 19 0.10 -9.10 -31.63
C LEU A 19 1.04 -9.97 -30.76
N ASN A 20 2.27 -10.22 -31.25
CA ASN A 20 3.27 -10.94 -30.47
C ASN A 20 3.66 -10.19 -29.20
N LEU A 21 3.82 -8.89 -29.27
CA LEU A 21 4.15 -8.03 -28.13
C LEU A 21 3.01 -8.03 -27.08
N LEU A 22 1.77 -7.91 -27.53
CA LEU A 22 0.57 -8.04 -26.67
C LEU A 22 0.50 -9.41 -26.01
N TYR A 23 0.77 -10.48 -26.74
CA TYR A 23 0.76 -11.83 -26.19
C TYR A 23 1.85 -12.04 -25.12
N GLN A 24 3.07 -11.57 -25.37
CA GLN A 24 4.16 -11.65 -24.39
C GLN A 24 3.87 -10.80 -23.16
N SER A 25 3.36 -9.58 -23.33
CA SER A 25 2.96 -8.71 -22.23
C SER A 25 1.86 -9.35 -21.39
N GLY A 26 0.85 -9.95 -22.04
CA GLY A 26 -0.23 -10.66 -21.33
C GLY A 26 0.25 -11.87 -20.54
N LYS A 27 1.30 -12.57 -20.99
CA LYS A 27 1.92 -13.67 -20.22
C LYS A 27 2.72 -13.16 -19.02
N ALA A 28 3.44 -12.06 -19.16
CA ALA A 28 4.27 -11.50 -18.10
C ALA A 28 3.43 -10.77 -17.01
N TYR A 29 2.24 -10.29 -17.38
CA TYR A 29 1.39 -9.49 -16.48
C TYR A 29 1.02 -10.19 -15.15
N PRO A 30 0.64 -11.48 -15.10
CA PRO A 30 0.36 -12.15 -13.84
C PRO A 30 1.56 -12.23 -12.89
N ASP A 31 2.77 -12.39 -13.44
CA ASP A 31 3.98 -12.45 -12.63
C ASP A 31 4.40 -11.06 -12.14
N PHE A 32 4.22 -10.03 -12.97
CA PHE A 32 4.40 -8.64 -12.56
C PHE A 32 3.50 -8.28 -11.36
N LEU A 33 2.21 -8.63 -11.41
CA LEU A 33 1.27 -8.38 -10.29
C LEU A 33 1.64 -9.09 -9.00
N LYS A 34 2.35 -10.23 -9.06
CA LYS A 34 2.82 -10.93 -7.86
C LYS A 34 3.99 -10.22 -7.18
N THR A 35 4.81 -9.52 -7.94
CA THR A 35 6.06 -8.88 -7.49
C THR A 35 5.95 -7.36 -7.37
N ASP A 36 4.87 -6.77 -7.87
CA ASP A 36 4.64 -5.33 -7.79
C ASP A 36 4.44 -4.89 -6.33
N PRO A 37 5.28 -3.96 -5.82
CA PRO A 37 5.21 -3.51 -4.43
C PRO A 37 3.86 -2.92 -4.04
N VAL A 38 3.17 -2.24 -4.96
CA VAL A 38 1.83 -1.65 -4.72
C VAL A 38 0.81 -2.76 -4.50
N THR A 39 0.79 -3.78 -5.36
CA THR A 39 -0.12 -4.92 -5.25
C THR A 39 0.13 -5.73 -3.97
N ILE A 40 1.39 -5.90 -3.58
CA ILE A 40 1.76 -6.57 -2.33
C ILE A 40 1.25 -5.79 -1.14
N HIS A 41 1.48 -4.47 -1.12
CA HIS A 41 1.01 -3.58 -0.07
C HIS A 41 -0.53 -3.59 0.04
N GLU A 42 -1.22 -3.45 -1.08
CA GLU A 42 -2.69 -3.47 -1.15
C GLU A 42 -3.26 -4.78 -0.61
N ARG A 43 -2.71 -5.93 -1.01
CA ARG A 43 -3.13 -7.24 -0.52
C ARG A 43 -2.94 -7.35 0.99
N ARG A 44 -1.84 -6.85 1.52
CA ARG A 44 -1.53 -6.85 2.94
C ARG A 44 -2.53 -5.96 3.71
N ILE A 45 -2.75 -4.73 3.28
CA ILE A 45 -3.67 -3.79 3.93
C ILE A 45 -5.14 -4.21 3.82
N ASN A 46 -5.54 -4.86 2.74
CA ASN A 46 -6.91 -5.38 2.59
C ASN A 46 -7.32 -6.38 3.67
N GLN A 47 -6.36 -7.05 4.32
CA GLN A 47 -6.65 -7.96 5.43
C GLN A 47 -7.31 -7.24 6.62
N ILE A 48 -6.96 -5.97 6.85
CA ILE A 48 -7.50 -5.19 7.96
C ILE A 48 -8.89 -4.60 7.64
N LYS A 49 -9.24 -4.48 6.37
CA LYS A 49 -10.49 -3.84 5.91
C LYS A 49 -11.73 -4.51 6.50
N GLY A 50 -11.72 -5.84 6.59
CA GLY A 50 -12.81 -6.61 7.21
C GLY A 50 -12.93 -6.45 8.73
N ALA A 51 -11.90 -5.94 9.38
CA ALA A 51 -11.88 -5.67 10.83
C ALA A 51 -12.30 -4.22 11.17
N LEU A 52 -12.65 -3.41 10.16
CA LEU A 52 -13.06 -2.02 10.32
C LEU A 52 -14.54 -1.78 9.96
N PRO A 53 -15.50 -2.63 10.36
CA PRO A 53 -16.90 -2.49 9.95
C PRO A 53 -17.50 -1.20 10.51
N GLY A 54 -18.11 -0.41 9.64
CA GLY A 54 -18.80 0.83 9.99
C GLY A 54 -17.92 1.97 10.51
N THR A 55 -16.59 1.81 10.46
CA THR A 55 -15.65 2.83 10.91
C THR A 55 -15.48 3.88 9.82
N ALA A 56 -15.77 5.16 10.13
CA ALA A 56 -15.59 6.25 9.19
C ALA A 56 -14.13 6.73 9.10
N ALA A 57 -13.37 6.60 10.20
CA ALA A 57 -12.00 7.08 10.29
C ALA A 57 -11.16 6.21 11.23
N VAL A 58 -9.87 6.06 10.90
CA VAL A 58 -8.87 5.35 11.70
C VAL A 58 -7.59 6.17 11.82
N GLY A 59 -6.87 5.96 12.90
CA GLY A 59 -5.51 6.46 13.04
C GLY A 59 -4.51 5.58 12.27
N TYR A 60 -3.31 6.10 12.08
CA TYR A 60 -2.19 5.39 11.46
C TYR A 60 -0.91 5.67 12.21
N VAL A 61 -0.14 4.63 12.48
CA VAL A 61 1.18 4.71 13.10
C VAL A 61 2.15 3.76 12.40
N THR A 62 3.42 4.10 12.44
CA THR A 62 4.51 3.30 11.87
C THR A 62 5.73 3.32 12.81
N ALA A 63 6.81 2.67 12.43
CA ALA A 63 8.06 2.67 13.18
C ALA A 63 8.70 4.07 13.33
N VAL A 64 8.33 4.99 12.45
CA VAL A 64 8.79 6.39 12.49
C VAL A 64 7.73 7.27 13.16
N ASP A 65 8.18 8.23 13.94
CA ASP A 65 7.31 9.23 14.55
C ASP A 65 6.43 9.91 13.51
N ASN A 66 5.11 9.94 13.75
CA ASN A 66 4.13 10.48 12.82
C ASN A 66 4.44 11.90 12.36
N GLU A 67 5.01 12.72 13.24
CA GLU A 67 5.41 14.09 12.90
C GLU A 67 6.54 14.10 11.85
N LYS A 68 7.44 13.13 11.90
CA LYS A 68 8.59 13.04 11.01
C LYS A 68 8.26 12.54 9.61
N ILE A 69 7.13 11.88 9.41
CA ILE A 69 6.70 11.39 8.09
C ILE A 69 6.52 12.57 7.11
N PHE A 70 6.00 13.69 7.60
CA PHE A 70 5.72 14.88 6.78
C PHE A 70 6.82 15.94 6.82
N TYR A 71 7.74 15.89 7.78
CA TYR A 71 8.85 16.82 7.83
C TYR A 71 9.94 16.45 6.84
N TYR A 72 10.12 17.32 5.89
CA TYR A 72 11.02 17.23 4.75
C TYR A 72 12.48 17.47 5.17
N GLU A 73 13.10 16.50 5.81
CA GLU A 73 14.55 16.39 5.75
C GLU A 73 14.89 15.26 4.77
N ARG A 74 15.66 15.58 3.76
CA ARG A 74 16.06 14.84 2.56
C ARG A 74 16.55 13.38 2.75
N SER A 75 15.97 12.59 3.62
CA SER A 75 16.28 11.17 3.70
C SER A 75 15.26 10.39 2.86
N LEU A 76 15.76 9.53 1.99
CA LEU A 76 14.96 8.59 1.19
C LEU A 76 13.99 7.75 2.06
N PHE A 77 14.32 7.60 3.33
CA PHE A 77 13.55 6.89 4.33
C PHE A 77 12.14 7.48 4.58
N ASN A 78 12.03 8.83 4.57
CA ASN A 78 10.75 9.49 4.78
C ASN A 78 9.80 9.33 3.59
N VAL A 79 10.34 9.21 2.37
CA VAL A 79 9.54 9.03 1.15
C VAL A 79 8.84 7.69 1.15
N GLU A 80 9.50 6.64 1.62
CA GLU A 80 8.93 5.29 1.68
C GLU A 80 7.77 5.22 2.67
N PHE A 81 7.93 5.74 3.88
CA PHE A 81 6.85 5.79 4.87
C PHE A 81 5.67 6.65 4.40
N LEU A 82 5.93 7.76 3.71
CA LEU A 82 4.89 8.59 3.12
C LEU A 82 4.13 7.83 2.02
N ALA A 83 4.83 7.14 1.15
CA ALA A 83 4.22 6.32 0.10
C ALA A 83 3.33 5.22 0.69
N GLN A 84 3.79 4.54 1.73
CA GLN A 84 3.01 3.52 2.43
C GLN A 84 1.76 4.09 3.11
N TYR A 85 1.85 5.27 3.72
CA TYR A 85 0.71 5.95 4.29
C TYR A 85 -0.33 6.28 3.22
N ILE A 86 0.08 6.87 2.09
CA ILE A 86 -0.80 7.21 0.96
C ILE A 86 -1.45 5.94 0.38
N LEU A 87 -0.68 4.88 0.16
CA LEU A 87 -1.19 3.61 -0.34
C LEU A 87 -2.18 2.96 0.64
N THR A 88 -1.92 3.07 1.94
CA THR A 88 -2.85 2.59 2.98
C THR A 88 -4.17 3.37 2.93
N GLN A 89 -4.11 4.69 2.79
CA GLN A 89 -5.28 5.54 2.66
C GLN A 89 -6.11 5.20 1.42
N TYR A 90 -5.44 4.99 0.28
CA TYR A 90 -6.08 4.57 -0.96
C TYR A 90 -6.75 3.19 -0.81
N THR A 91 -6.05 2.23 -0.25
CA THR A 91 -6.55 0.85 -0.11
C THR A 91 -7.74 0.76 0.85
N LEU A 92 -7.73 1.51 1.95
CA LEU A 92 -8.80 1.48 2.94
C LEU A 92 -10.01 2.34 2.57
N ALA A 93 -9.97 3.11 1.49
CA ALA A 93 -11.11 3.91 1.06
C ALA A 93 -12.41 3.07 1.03
N PRO A 94 -13.55 3.60 1.52
CA PRO A 94 -13.83 4.99 1.90
C PRO A 94 -13.47 5.36 3.35
N VAL A 95 -12.82 4.49 4.13
CA VAL A 95 -12.34 4.82 5.48
C VAL A 95 -11.25 5.87 5.40
N ILE A 96 -11.39 6.95 6.16
CA ILE A 96 -10.37 8.01 6.21
C ILE A 96 -9.25 7.58 7.15
N VAL A 97 -8.01 7.61 6.67
CA VAL A 97 -6.83 7.28 7.46
C VAL A 97 -6.12 8.56 7.86
N TYR A 98 -5.99 8.80 9.15
CA TYR A 98 -5.29 9.97 9.70
C TYR A 98 -3.91 9.58 10.22
N ASN A 99 -2.89 10.33 9.87
CA ASN A 99 -1.55 10.14 10.42
C ASN A 99 -1.49 10.61 11.88
N SER A 100 -2.17 9.87 12.76
CA SER A 100 -2.28 10.19 14.18
C SER A 100 -2.63 8.94 14.99
N PRO A 101 -2.05 8.76 16.18
CA PRO A 101 -2.45 7.71 17.13
C PRO A 101 -3.72 8.03 17.93
N ASP A 102 -4.33 9.20 17.70
CA ASP A 102 -5.41 9.73 18.55
C ASP A 102 -6.81 9.38 18.04
N TYR A 103 -6.99 8.16 17.54
CA TYR A 103 -8.27 7.62 17.06
C TYR A 103 -8.66 6.37 17.87
N PRO A 104 -9.96 6.04 17.94
CA PRO A 104 -10.43 4.84 18.66
C PRO A 104 -9.82 3.55 18.13
N LEU A 105 -9.64 3.45 16.80
CA LEU A 105 -8.92 2.38 16.14
C LEU A 105 -7.72 2.96 15.39
N VAL A 106 -6.58 2.28 15.48
CA VAL A 106 -5.32 2.72 14.90
C VAL A 106 -4.67 1.57 14.15
N VAL A 107 -4.33 1.80 12.89
CA VAL A 107 -3.59 0.86 12.04
C VAL A 107 -2.09 1.07 12.28
N GLY A 108 -1.42 0.06 12.79
CA GLY A 108 0.04 0.01 12.87
C GLY A 108 0.62 -0.69 11.66
N ASN A 109 1.52 -0.04 10.96
CA ASN A 109 2.19 -0.53 9.77
C ASN A 109 3.71 -0.51 9.96
N TYR A 110 4.30 -1.66 10.30
CA TYR A 110 5.70 -1.82 10.68
C TYR A 110 6.42 -2.78 9.71
N ILE A 111 6.61 -2.38 8.46
CA ILE A 111 7.24 -3.26 7.44
C ILE A 111 8.66 -3.64 7.83
N ASP A 112 9.45 -2.67 8.29
CA ASP A 112 10.87 -2.86 8.59
C ASP A 112 11.19 -2.58 10.07
N GLY A 113 10.29 -2.93 10.97
CA GLY A 113 10.50 -2.67 12.38
C GLY A 113 9.45 -3.29 13.27
N SER A 114 9.62 -3.11 14.55
CA SER A 114 8.63 -3.44 15.56
C SER A 114 8.14 -2.16 16.23
N PRO A 115 6.91 -2.15 16.74
CA PRO A 115 6.38 -1.02 17.48
C PRO A 115 7.25 -0.74 18.71
N ASP A 116 7.57 0.53 18.97
CA ASP A 116 8.19 0.93 20.24
C ASP A 116 7.18 0.72 21.39
N PRO A 117 7.45 -0.19 22.34
CA PRO A 117 6.56 -0.45 23.45
C PRO A 117 6.33 0.79 24.33
N GLY A 118 7.35 1.66 24.45
CA GLY A 118 7.25 2.93 25.16
C GLY A 118 6.28 3.89 24.46
N PHE A 119 6.32 3.96 23.15
CA PHE A 119 5.37 4.75 22.36
C PHE A 119 3.94 4.23 22.52
N LEU A 120 3.73 2.92 22.36
CA LEU A 120 2.39 2.31 22.52
C LEU A 120 1.79 2.61 23.89
N LYS A 121 2.58 2.46 24.95
CA LYS A 121 2.15 2.76 26.33
C LYS A 121 1.81 4.24 26.49
N ARG A 122 2.67 5.17 26.01
CA ARG A 122 2.40 6.62 26.11
C ARG A 122 1.12 7.03 25.38
N LYS A 123 0.81 6.36 24.27
CA LYS A 123 -0.39 6.64 23.45
C LYS A 123 -1.61 5.81 23.85
N ALA A 124 -1.48 4.97 24.88
CA ALA A 124 -2.53 4.06 25.37
C ALA A 124 -3.10 3.19 24.22
N LEU A 125 -2.22 2.60 23.42
CA LEU A 125 -2.58 1.73 22.30
C LEU A 125 -2.46 0.27 22.71
N ILE A 126 -3.58 -0.46 22.68
CA ILE A 126 -3.66 -1.89 23.00
C ILE A 126 -3.83 -2.66 21.69
N PRO A 127 -3.00 -3.67 21.40
CA PRO A 127 -3.17 -4.49 20.21
C PRO A 127 -4.46 -5.30 20.32
N VAL A 128 -5.33 -5.16 19.30
CA VAL A 128 -6.59 -5.91 19.19
C VAL A 128 -6.38 -7.13 18.30
N ARG A 129 -5.64 -6.96 17.21
CA ARG A 129 -5.38 -8.03 16.26
C ARG A 129 -4.07 -7.81 15.51
N ASP A 130 -3.28 -8.85 15.45
CA ASP A 130 -2.10 -8.95 14.60
C ASP A 130 -2.46 -9.73 13.32
N PHE A 131 -2.16 -9.15 12.16
CA PHE A 131 -2.41 -9.75 10.84
C PHE A 131 -1.15 -10.36 10.25
N GLY A 132 -0.02 -10.28 10.95
CA GLY A 132 1.30 -10.67 10.44
C GLY A 132 1.98 -9.55 9.64
N ASP A 133 3.24 -9.81 9.26
CA ASP A 133 4.07 -8.90 8.45
C ASP A 133 4.10 -7.45 8.97
N GLY A 134 4.08 -7.29 10.32
CA GLY A 134 4.08 -5.99 10.97
C GLY A 134 2.80 -5.16 10.81
N LEU A 135 1.69 -5.78 10.42
CA LEU A 135 0.38 -5.12 10.31
C LEU A 135 -0.46 -5.44 11.56
N ILE A 136 -0.70 -4.44 12.40
CA ILE A 136 -1.39 -4.60 13.68
C ILE A 136 -2.53 -3.59 13.79
N LEU A 137 -3.69 -4.04 14.22
CA LEU A 137 -4.80 -3.16 14.61
C LEU A 137 -4.73 -2.91 16.11
N TYR A 138 -4.71 -1.65 16.48
CA TYR A 138 -4.78 -1.20 17.87
C TYR A 138 -6.14 -0.57 18.18
N GLN A 139 -6.51 -0.67 19.43
CA GLN A 139 -7.58 0.12 20.01
C GLN A 139 -6.98 1.09 21.03
N LYS A 140 -7.49 2.30 21.07
CA LYS A 140 -7.14 3.27 22.09
C LYS A 140 -7.86 2.93 23.38
N GLU A 141 -7.11 2.82 24.47
CA GLU A 141 -7.69 2.62 25.80
C GLU A 141 -8.61 3.81 26.14
N PRO A 142 -9.87 3.56 26.55
CA PRO A 142 -10.73 4.63 26.98
C PRO A 142 -10.09 5.34 28.20
N LYS A 143 -10.03 6.67 28.12
CA LYS A 143 -9.59 7.44 29.30
C LYS A 143 -10.60 7.23 30.42
N PRO A 144 -10.15 6.94 31.67
CA PRO A 144 -11.03 6.83 32.82
C PRO A 144 -11.77 8.13 33.12
#